data_93dde790a4f5ce30a0d8252e9dfee186
#
_entry.id   93dde790a4f5ce30a0d8252e9dfee186
#
_cell.length_a   1.000
_cell.length_b   1.000
_cell.length_c   1.000
_cell.angle_alpha   90.00
_cell.angle_beta   90.00
_cell.angle_gamma   90.00
#
_symmetry.space_group_name_H-M   'P 1'
#
loop_
_entity.id
_entity.type
_entity.pdbx_description
1 polymer ?
#
loop_
_entity_poly.entity_id
_entity_poly.type
_entity_poly.pdbx_seq_one_letter_code
_entity_poly.pdbx_strand_id
1 'polypeptide(L)'
;MKKKSQLRLHKKCIYRHKINSSNDLLIAGDFGFFALENNILTKEQIECCRVIIRRELRKKGFLLIRCNFLIPITSKALGVRMGKGKGGIDRYVEFINIFDCLFELKNISFLLALKLLNKISYKLPFKVCLIDKDRNLYYSK
;
A
#
# COMPACT_ATOMS: atom_id res chain seq x y z
N MET A 1 20.12 -16.62 -0.63
CA MET A 1 18.72 -16.33 -1.01
C MET A 1 17.79 -17.15 -0.13
N LYS A 2 17.04 -16.54 0.81
CA LYS A 2 16.04 -17.25 1.60
C LYS A 2 14.90 -17.67 0.67
N LYS A 3 14.61 -18.98 0.57
CA LYS A 3 13.43 -19.50 -0.17
C LYS A 3 12.20 -18.81 0.38
N LYS A 4 11.48 -18.05 -0.48
CA LYS A 4 10.15 -17.52 -0.16
C LYS A 4 9.30 -18.74 0.23
N SER A 5 8.86 -18.81 1.48
CA SER A 5 7.91 -19.82 1.92
C SER A 5 6.70 -19.76 0.98
N GLN A 6 6.42 -20.86 0.28
CA GLN A 6 5.23 -20.94 -0.56
C GLN A 6 4.00 -20.79 0.33
N LEU A 7 3.36 -19.63 0.26
CA LEU A 7 2.09 -19.38 0.94
C LEU A 7 1.07 -20.42 0.46
N ARG A 8 0.48 -21.17 1.40
CA ARG A 8 -0.52 -22.19 1.07
C ARG A 8 -1.72 -21.54 0.39
N LEU A 9 -1.86 -21.76 -0.92
CA LEU A 9 -2.92 -21.20 -1.78
C LEU A 9 -4.36 -21.62 -1.38
N HIS A 10 -4.51 -22.60 -0.49
CA HIS A 10 -5.82 -23.21 -0.16
C HIS A 10 -6.54 -22.58 1.04
N LYS A 11 -5.91 -21.71 1.83
CA LYS A 11 -6.59 -20.99 2.91
C LYS A 11 -7.33 -19.79 2.34
N LYS A 12 -8.62 -19.62 2.73
CA LYS A 12 -9.31 -18.32 2.62
C LYS A 12 -8.46 -17.29 3.34
N CYS A 13 -8.06 -16.24 2.65
CA CYS A 13 -7.47 -15.07 3.31
C CYS A 13 -8.58 -14.44 4.16
N ILE A 14 -8.57 -14.70 5.45
CA ILE A 14 -9.46 -14.06 6.39
C ILE A 14 -8.88 -12.68 6.63
N TYR A 15 -9.67 -11.66 6.36
CA TYR A 15 -9.41 -10.28 6.77
C TYR A 15 -9.24 -10.29 8.30
N ARG A 16 -8.02 -10.29 8.78
CA ARG A 16 -7.76 -10.08 10.20
C ARG A 16 -7.52 -8.59 10.40
N HIS A 17 -8.47 -7.95 11.05
CA HIS A 17 -8.27 -6.62 11.62
C HIS A 17 -7.19 -6.74 12.71
N LYS A 18 -5.94 -6.67 12.34
CA LYS A 18 -4.85 -6.44 13.26
C LYS A 18 -4.58 -4.94 13.25
N ILE A 19 -4.95 -4.27 14.31
CA ILE A 19 -4.38 -2.97 14.65
C ILE A 19 -2.93 -3.28 15.05
N ASN A 20 -2.01 -3.16 14.12
CA ASN A 20 -0.59 -3.29 14.41
C ASN A 20 -0.08 -1.93 14.87
N SER A 21 -0.04 -1.73 16.17
CA SER A 21 0.53 -0.52 16.80
C SER A 21 2.00 -0.24 16.43
N SER A 22 2.68 -1.17 15.77
CA SER A 22 4.08 -1.02 15.33
C SER A 22 4.24 -0.37 13.95
N ASN A 23 3.18 -0.29 13.13
CA ASN A 23 3.24 0.32 11.80
C ASN A 23 2.90 1.82 11.81
N ASP A 24 2.48 2.35 12.95
CA ASP A 24 1.99 3.71 13.11
C ASP A 24 3.12 4.75 13.19
N LEU A 25 4.38 4.30 13.22
CA LEU A 25 5.54 5.18 13.33
C LEU A 25 6.29 5.29 12.01
N LEU A 26 6.71 6.51 11.69
CA LEU A 26 7.67 6.76 10.62
C LEU A 26 9.02 6.18 11.01
N ILE A 27 9.61 5.36 10.15
CA ILE A 27 10.92 4.73 10.40
C ILE A 27 12.05 5.67 9.97
N ALA A 28 11.95 6.24 8.79
CA ALA A 28 13.04 7.02 8.19
C ALA A 28 12.57 8.33 7.55
N GLY A 29 11.27 8.49 7.33
CA GLY A 29 10.67 9.65 6.65
C GLY A 29 10.37 10.80 7.60
N ASP A 30 10.22 12.01 7.04
CA ASP A 30 9.71 13.19 7.74
C ASP A 30 8.18 13.26 7.59
N PHE A 31 7.64 12.69 6.50
CA PHE A 31 6.21 12.60 6.18
C PHE A 31 5.85 11.17 5.79
N GLY A 32 4.63 10.73 6.15
CA GLY A 32 4.08 9.44 5.76
C GLY A 32 2.66 9.51 5.25
N PHE A 33 2.34 8.67 4.27
CA PHE A 33 0.97 8.47 3.80
C PHE A 33 0.39 7.22 4.46
N PHE A 34 -0.69 7.40 5.21
CA PHE A 34 -1.35 6.36 6.01
C PHE A 34 -2.76 6.09 5.50
N ALA A 35 -3.17 4.83 5.54
CA ALA A 35 -4.52 4.43 5.19
C ALA A 35 -5.52 4.79 6.29
N LEU A 36 -6.70 5.30 5.91
CA LEU A 36 -7.81 5.59 6.83
C LEU A 36 -8.87 4.49 6.84
N GLU A 37 -8.79 3.57 5.90
CA GLU A 37 -9.78 2.51 5.72
C GLU A 37 -9.07 1.16 5.48
N ASN A 38 -9.68 0.08 5.96
CA ASN A 38 -9.22 -1.27 5.64
C ASN A 38 -9.56 -1.61 4.19
N ASN A 39 -8.57 -2.02 3.41
CA ASN A 39 -8.80 -2.39 2.02
C ASN A 39 -7.71 -3.35 1.50
N ILE A 40 -7.93 -3.81 0.28
CA ILE A 40 -6.96 -4.61 -0.48
C ILE A 40 -6.23 -3.69 -1.46
N LEU A 41 -4.92 -3.77 -1.47
CA LEU A 41 -4.06 -2.99 -2.34
C LEU A 41 -3.34 -3.90 -3.33
N THR A 42 -3.35 -3.54 -4.62
CA THR A 42 -2.63 -4.26 -5.66
C THR A 42 -1.27 -3.63 -5.93
N LYS A 43 -0.36 -4.44 -6.48
CA LYS A 43 0.99 -3.98 -6.82
C LYS A 43 0.96 -2.87 -7.88
N GLU A 44 0.03 -2.94 -8.82
CA GLU A 44 -0.15 -1.97 -9.90
C GLU A 44 -0.56 -0.59 -9.35
N GLN A 45 -1.43 -0.56 -8.34
CA GLN A 45 -1.87 0.69 -7.69
C GLN A 45 -0.71 1.39 -6.99
N ILE A 46 0.11 0.63 -6.26
CA ILE A 46 1.32 1.19 -5.62
C ILE A 46 2.33 1.67 -6.66
N GLU A 47 2.51 0.94 -7.75
CA GLU A 47 3.44 1.36 -8.80
C GLU A 47 2.99 2.67 -9.46
N CYS A 48 1.69 2.84 -9.72
CA CYS A 48 1.15 4.13 -10.19
C CYS A 48 1.47 5.27 -9.22
N CYS A 49 1.25 5.06 -7.91
CA CYS A 49 1.58 6.06 -6.90
C CYS A 49 3.08 6.35 -6.84
N ARG A 50 3.93 5.31 -6.89
CA ARG A 50 5.39 5.44 -6.90
C ARG A 50 5.87 6.32 -8.05
N VAL A 51 5.33 6.11 -9.25
CA VAL A 51 5.70 6.90 -10.44
C VAL A 51 5.32 8.37 -10.26
N ILE A 52 4.11 8.66 -9.73
CA ILE A 52 3.66 10.03 -9.47
C ILE A 52 4.58 10.72 -8.45
N ILE A 53 4.86 10.03 -7.33
CA ILE A 53 5.73 10.57 -6.28
C ILE A 53 7.12 10.86 -6.84
N ARG A 54 7.73 9.91 -7.55
CA ARG A 54 9.08 10.08 -8.11
C ARG A 54 9.18 11.21 -9.12
N ARG A 55 8.15 11.44 -9.94
CA ARG A 55 8.10 12.57 -10.88
C ARG A 55 8.15 13.91 -10.16
N GLU A 56 7.42 14.06 -9.07
CA GLU A 56 7.39 15.30 -8.27
C GLU A 56 8.66 15.50 -7.43
N LEU A 57 9.16 14.41 -6.83
CA LEU A 57 10.40 14.47 -6.02
C LEU A 57 11.64 14.76 -6.88
N ARG A 58 11.64 14.37 -8.15
CA ARG A 58 12.82 14.44 -9.03
C ARG A 58 14.03 13.76 -8.35
N LYS A 59 15.14 14.50 -8.16
CA LYS A 59 16.38 13.99 -7.52
C LYS A 59 16.53 14.40 -6.05
N LYS A 60 15.62 15.23 -5.52
CA LYS A 60 15.84 15.90 -4.22
C LYS A 60 15.24 15.17 -3.02
N GLY A 61 14.24 14.30 -3.22
CA GLY A 61 13.56 13.62 -2.14
C GLY A 61 13.84 12.12 -2.10
N PHE A 62 13.69 11.54 -0.92
CA PHE A 62 13.74 10.09 -0.70
C PHE A 62 12.33 9.53 -0.53
N LEU A 63 12.07 8.37 -1.15
CA LEU A 63 10.81 7.64 -1.06
C LEU A 63 11.09 6.23 -0.56
N LEU A 64 10.45 5.84 0.53
CA LEU A 64 10.40 4.49 1.06
C LEU A 64 8.98 3.94 0.90
N ILE A 65 8.86 2.76 0.31
CA ILE A 65 7.60 2.02 0.17
C ILE A 65 7.55 0.97 1.27
N ARG A 66 6.47 0.99 2.10
CA ARG A 66 6.29 0.09 3.23
C ARG A 66 5.46 -1.15 2.90
N CYS A 67 4.82 -1.17 1.73
CA CYS A 67 3.94 -2.25 1.30
C CYS A 67 4.72 -3.50 0.86
N ASN A 68 4.21 -4.70 1.23
CA ASN A 68 4.84 -5.98 0.94
C ASN A 68 3.83 -6.99 0.37
N PHE A 69 3.73 -7.05 -0.95
CA PHE A 69 2.75 -7.87 -1.68
C PHE A 69 3.09 -9.37 -1.62
N LEU A 70 2.59 -10.07 -0.61
CA LEU A 70 2.87 -11.49 -0.38
C LEU A 70 1.65 -12.38 -0.59
N ILE A 71 0.42 -11.84 -0.64
CA ILE A 71 -0.81 -12.60 -0.66
C ILE A 71 -1.22 -12.86 -2.11
N PRO A 72 -1.21 -14.11 -2.58
CA PRO A 72 -1.65 -14.44 -3.93
C PRO A 72 -3.18 -14.49 -4.01
N ILE A 73 -3.75 -13.83 -5.01
CA ILE A 73 -5.15 -14.01 -5.42
C ILE A 73 -5.17 -14.94 -6.62
N THR A 74 -6.09 -15.90 -6.60
CA THR A 74 -6.25 -16.88 -7.68
C THR A 74 -7.48 -16.59 -8.50
N SER A 75 -7.39 -16.75 -9.81
CA SER A 75 -8.49 -16.63 -10.75
C SER A 75 -8.55 -17.86 -11.67
N LYS A 76 -9.74 -18.20 -12.14
CA LYS A 76 -9.91 -19.20 -13.19
C LYS A 76 -9.94 -18.51 -14.55
N ALA A 77 -9.47 -19.21 -15.58
CA ALA A 77 -9.57 -18.72 -16.95
C ALA A 77 -11.01 -18.45 -17.35
N LEU A 78 -11.23 -17.50 -18.24
CA LEU A 78 -12.53 -17.20 -18.82
C LEU A 78 -13.13 -18.44 -19.49
N GLY A 79 -14.41 -18.70 -19.25
CA GLY A 79 -15.12 -19.85 -19.83
C GLY A 79 -14.96 -21.18 -19.06
N VAL A 80 -14.13 -21.25 -18.03
CA VAL A 80 -14.01 -22.46 -17.19
C VAL A 80 -15.18 -22.51 -16.20
N ARG A 81 -15.95 -23.64 -16.26
CA ARG A 81 -17.08 -23.87 -15.36
C ARG A 81 -16.62 -24.04 -13.91
N MET A 82 -17.57 -23.90 -12.97
CA MET A 82 -17.36 -24.17 -11.54
C MET A 82 -16.90 -25.63 -11.32
N GLY A 83 -16.08 -25.88 -10.30
CA GLY A 83 -15.49 -27.21 -10.03
C GLY A 83 -14.06 -27.37 -10.54
N LYS A 84 -13.53 -28.60 -10.60
CA LYS A 84 -12.19 -28.98 -11.07
C LYS A 84 -11.01 -28.23 -10.40
N GLY A 85 -11.13 -27.93 -9.10
CA GLY A 85 -10.04 -27.37 -8.30
C GLY A 85 -9.95 -25.84 -8.30
N LYS A 86 -8.90 -25.32 -7.62
CA LYS A 86 -8.61 -23.89 -7.47
C LYS A 86 -7.89 -23.35 -8.70
N GLY A 87 -8.22 -22.13 -9.11
CA GLY A 87 -7.54 -21.46 -10.23
C GLY A 87 -6.06 -21.17 -9.97
N GLY A 88 -5.33 -20.82 -11.00
CA GLY A 88 -3.94 -20.36 -10.91
C GLY A 88 -3.82 -18.99 -10.22
N ILE A 89 -2.59 -18.61 -9.85
CA ILE A 89 -2.31 -17.27 -9.29
C ILE A 89 -2.51 -16.23 -10.38
N ASP A 90 -3.37 -15.25 -10.12
CA ASP A 90 -3.62 -14.10 -10.99
C ASP A 90 -2.69 -12.95 -10.61
N ARG A 91 -2.77 -12.49 -9.36
CA ARG A 91 -1.99 -11.34 -8.87
C ARG A 91 -1.63 -11.47 -7.40
N TYR A 92 -0.67 -10.65 -6.98
CA TYR A 92 -0.31 -10.51 -5.57
C TYR A 92 -0.86 -9.21 -5.02
N VAL A 93 -1.41 -9.29 -3.80
CA VAL A 93 -2.01 -8.15 -3.09
C VAL A 93 -1.48 -8.07 -1.68
N GLU A 94 -1.81 -6.96 -1.02
CA GLU A 94 -1.60 -6.73 0.40
C GLU A 94 -2.91 -6.29 1.04
N PHE A 95 -3.18 -6.76 2.25
CA PHE A 95 -4.26 -6.24 3.09
C PHE A 95 -3.73 -5.07 3.90
N ILE A 96 -4.34 -3.92 3.68
CA ILE A 96 -4.02 -2.69 4.38
C ILE A 96 -5.04 -2.50 5.50
N ASN A 97 -4.55 -2.24 6.70
CA ASN A 97 -5.37 -1.86 7.85
C ASN A 97 -5.36 -0.34 8.03
N ILE A 98 -6.29 0.12 8.85
CA ILE A 98 -6.34 1.52 9.26
C ILE A 98 -5.01 1.89 9.93
N PHE A 99 -4.46 3.04 9.57
CA PHE A 99 -3.16 3.57 10.00
C PHE A 99 -1.93 2.77 9.54
N ASP A 100 -2.06 1.81 8.62
CA ASP A 100 -0.88 1.26 7.97
C ASP A 100 -0.20 2.31 7.09
N CYS A 101 1.12 2.45 7.26
CA CYS A 101 1.92 3.36 6.45
C CYS A 101 2.21 2.75 5.08
N LEU A 102 1.85 3.46 4.01
CA LEU A 102 2.07 3.04 2.62
C LEU A 102 3.41 3.52 2.07
N PHE A 103 3.67 4.81 2.28
CA PHE A 103 4.85 5.51 1.78
C PHE A 103 5.42 6.43 2.84
N GLU A 104 6.73 6.47 2.93
CA GLU A 104 7.45 7.49 3.70
C GLU A 104 8.25 8.38 2.75
N LEU A 105 8.24 9.66 3.05
CA LEU A 105 8.92 10.71 2.29
C LEU A 105 9.90 11.43 3.19
N LYS A 106 11.09 11.69 2.67
CA LYS A 106 12.13 12.41 3.40
C LYS A 106 12.72 13.51 2.53
N ASN A 107 13.16 14.60 3.19
CA ASN A 107 13.80 15.73 2.55
C ASN A 107 12.92 16.42 1.50
N ILE A 108 11.67 16.72 1.88
CA ILE A 108 10.71 17.46 1.05
C ILE A 108 10.03 18.56 1.86
N SER A 109 9.46 19.55 1.17
CA SER A 109 8.65 20.57 1.82
C SER A 109 7.24 20.07 2.11
N PHE A 110 6.64 20.60 3.17
CA PHE A 110 5.25 20.28 3.55
C PHE A 110 4.24 20.54 2.44
N LEU A 111 4.37 21.66 1.72
CA LEU A 111 3.47 22.00 0.60
C LEU A 111 3.55 20.96 -0.53
N LEU A 112 4.74 20.41 -0.80
CA LEU A 112 4.88 19.33 -1.77
C LEU A 112 4.24 18.03 -1.27
N ALA A 113 4.37 17.72 0.02
CA ALA A 113 3.72 16.55 0.62
C ALA A 113 2.19 16.63 0.50
N LEU A 114 1.57 17.78 0.77
CA LEU A 114 0.13 18.00 0.59
C LEU A 114 -0.31 17.87 -0.88
N LYS A 115 0.47 18.43 -1.80
CA LYS A 115 0.21 18.28 -3.24
C LYS A 115 0.26 16.81 -3.68
N LEU A 116 1.20 16.05 -3.16
CA LEU A 116 1.31 14.61 -3.40
C LEU A 116 0.14 13.84 -2.81
N LEU A 117 -0.28 14.16 -1.58
CA LEU A 117 -1.45 13.55 -0.95
C LEU A 117 -2.68 13.64 -1.86
N ASN A 118 -2.99 14.84 -2.37
CA ASN A 118 -4.13 15.04 -3.27
C ASN A 118 -4.00 14.21 -4.57
N LYS A 119 -2.80 14.10 -5.15
CA LYS A 119 -2.59 13.31 -6.38
C LYS A 119 -2.71 11.80 -6.15
N ILE A 120 -2.25 11.31 -4.99
CA ILE A 120 -2.24 9.89 -4.64
C ILE A 120 -3.64 9.42 -4.26
N SER A 121 -4.43 10.25 -3.56
CA SER A 121 -5.80 9.91 -3.15
C SER A 121 -6.69 9.49 -4.31
N TYR A 122 -6.49 10.04 -5.52
CA TYR A 122 -7.21 9.63 -6.73
C TYR A 122 -6.76 8.29 -7.33
N LYS A 123 -5.65 7.72 -6.87
CA LYS A 123 -5.09 6.47 -7.41
C LYS A 123 -5.27 5.28 -6.48
N LEU A 124 -5.64 5.54 -5.25
CA LEU A 124 -5.89 4.51 -4.24
C LEU A 124 -7.39 4.27 -4.09
N PRO A 125 -7.81 3.02 -3.79
CA PRO A 125 -9.22 2.65 -3.65
C PRO A 125 -9.79 2.99 -2.26
N PHE A 126 -9.08 3.72 -1.43
CA PHE A 126 -9.44 4.11 -0.06
C PHE A 126 -8.84 5.46 0.29
N LYS A 127 -9.37 6.05 1.36
CA LYS A 127 -8.91 7.35 1.86
C LYS A 127 -7.53 7.24 2.51
N VAL A 128 -6.72 8.27 2.30
CA VAL A 128 -5.35 8.36 2.81
C VAL A 128 -5.17 9.70 3.52
N CYS A 129 -4.41 9.70 4.61
CA CYS A 129 -3.97 10.92 5.28
C CYS A 129 -2.44 11.05 5.23
N LEU A 130 -1.98 12.27 5.43
CA LEU A 130 -0.58 12.61 5.63
C LEU A 130 -0.34 12.76 7.14
N ILE A 131 0.68 12.11 7.65
CA ILE A 131 1.18 12.30 9.01
C ILE A 131 2.61 12.79 8.92
N ASP A 132 2.92 13.85 9.65
CA ASP A 132 4.29 14.33 9.78
C ASP A 132 5.00 13.68 10.98
N LYS A 133 6.28 13.98 11.12
CA LYS A 133 7.12 13.47 12.23
C LYS A 133 6.60 13.89 13.61
N ASP A 134 5.96 15.06 13.70
CA ASP A 134 5.36 15.59 14.93
C ASP A 134 3.94 15.03 15.19
N ARG A 135 3.52 14.04 14.39
CA ARG A 135 2.22 13.33 14.44
C ARG A 135 0.99 14.20 14.15
N ASN A 136 1.16 15.29 13.42
CA ASN A 136 0.04 16.07 12.93
C ASN A 136 -0.62 15.36 11.74
N LEU A 137 -1.95 15.27 11.76
CA LEU A 137 -2.76 14.60 10.74
C LEU A 137 -3.29 15.61 9.73
N TYR A 138 -3.09 15.31 8.45
CA TYR A 138 -3.61 16.12 7.33
C TYR A 138 -4.40 15.23 6.37
N TYR A 139 -5.60 15.65 6.03
CA TYR A 139 -6.50 14.92 5.14
C TYR A 139 -6.45 15.50 3.72
N SER A 140 -6.67 14.65 2.73
CA SER A 140 -6.99 15.11 1.37
C SER A 140 -8.39 15.75 1.37
N LYS A 141 -8.55 16.84 0.64
CA LYS A 141 -9.87 17.43 0.38
C LYS A 141 -10.71 16.53 -0.53
#